data_9f5cdbdc29dcf55f9b1da0802196eebf
#
_entry.id   9f5cdbdc29dcf55f9b1da0802196eebf
#
_cell.length_a   1.000
_cell.length_b   1.000
_cell.length_c   1.000
_cell.angle_alpha   90.00
_cell.angle_beta   90.00
_cell.angle_gamma   90.00
#
_symmetry.space_group_name_H-M   'P 1'
#
loop_
_entity.id
_entity.type
_entity.pdbx_description
1 polymer ?
#
loop_
_entity_poly.entity_id
_entity_poly.type
_entity_poly.pdbx_seq_one_letter_code
_entity_poly.pdbx_strand_id
1 'polypeptide(L)'
;LDSASYNGFQFYAHDKIKYRPKSLLNSIFIEPRQIYKDSARNLTRNHLKSLKNFKLVKLKYNELNSDELTASILLTPLKKYSIRLNTEAIHSNIKQLGFSGGFSFLNRNTFEGAEIFKLSFQGSIFDISNNTGSDDTPFNSWEVGTDASLEIPRFVFPFLSNKIIPKNMGPKTVFSLGTSFQKNIGLDKQKFTGIVELSWKSTPRKTHTIEMLNAQFVKNLNTNSYFSIYSSEFNRLKTIQEEYFPDKNISTSNALTFISDEINTAFKANHPEDYQTAKNIEKRYDILTLNNVSPSISYAFTYNTQFDFKDNDYFFFKAKVATSGNIASILAKTEKDGVKTFLDIPIAQFTRADVEFKKFWKTSSASVFAFRSFLGVAVPYGNSDEIPFSNSYFIGGSSDIRAWKTYDLGPGSSNTGLEFNVSNFKFINSLEYRFDINRSFKGALFIDAGNIWDITSSKLTTADEKFTGLKSLENIAVGTGFGIRYDFNFLVLRLDLGFKTYEPYLGNNKWFQNYNLQNSVLNIGINYPF
;
A
#
# COMPACT_ATOMS: atom_id res chain seq x y z
N LEU A 1 32.99 -16.37 -32.86
CA LEU A 1 33.24 -15.56 -31.66
C LEU A 1 33.07 -14.09 -32.05
N ASP A 2 32.09 -13.42 -31.41
CA ASP A 2 31.89 -11.98 -31.59
C ASP A 2 32.68 -11.22 -30.53
N SER A 3 33.24 -10.06 -30.88
CA SER A 3 34.07 -9.28 -29.97
C SER A 3 33.83 -7.78 -30.12
N ALA A 4 33.94 -7.04 -29.03
CA ALA A 4 33.86 -5.58 -28.99
C ALA A 4 34.82 -5.03 -27.94
N SER A 5 35.43 -3.88 -28.22
CA SER A 5 36.27 -3.14 -27.29
C SER A 5 35.56 -1.86 -26.86
N TYR A 6 35.52 -1.58 -25.54
CA TYR A 6 34.93 -0.35 -25.01
C TYR A 6 35.58 0.03 -23.67
N ASN A 7 36.09 1.26 -23.57
CA ASN A 7 36.73 1.81 -22.36
C ASN A 7 37.81 0.90 -21.71
N GLY A 8 38.69 0.30 -22.53
CA GLY A 8 39.76 -0.57 -22.04
C GLY A 8 39.30 -1.98 -21.67
N PHE A 9 38.04 -2.34 -21.87
CA PHE A 9 37.53 -3.70 -21.73
C PHE A 9 37.36 -4.37 -23.07
N GLN A 10 37.64 -5.67 -23.10
CA GLN A 10 37.35 -6.55 -24.23
C GLN A 10 36.14 -7.41 -23.90
N PHE A 11 35.14 -7.41 -24.78
CA PHE A 11 33.93 -8.20 -24.66
C PHE A 11 33.95 -9.31 -25.70
N TYR A 12 33.62 -10.51 -25.26
CA TYR A 12 33.57 -11.70 -26.13
C TYR A 12 32.26 -12.43 -25.96
N ALA A 13 31.65 -12.92 -27.04
CA ALA A 13 30.50 -13.79 -27.01
C ALA A 13 30.68 -14.96 -28.00
N HIS A 14 30.10 -16.12 -27.67
CA HIS A 14 30.15 -17.29 -28.58
C HIS A 14 29.50 -17.00 -29.93
N ASP A 15 28.32 -16.33 -29.90
CA ASP A 15 27.59 -15.97 -31.12
C ASP A 15 27.65 -14.44 -31.30
N LYS A 16 26.61 -13.72 -30.85
CA LYS A 16 26.49 -12.26 -30.91
C LYS A 16 26.52 -11.67 -29.53
N ILE A 17 27.18 -10.52 -29.37
CA ILE A 17 27.13 -9.73 -28.14
C ILE A 17 25.71 -9.18 -27.98
N LYS A 18 24.99 -9.69 -26.95
CA LYS A 18 23.57 -9.38 -26.68
C LYS A 18 23.36 -8.19 -25.75
N TYR A 19 24.44 -7.71 -25.14
CA TYR A 19 24.40 -6.60 -24.18
C TYR A 19 25.28 -5.47 -24.65
N ARG A 20 24.78 -4.24 -24.62
CA ARG A 20 25.61 -3.07 -24.95
C ARG A 20 26.74 -2.95 -23.93
N PRO A 21 28.02 -2.87 -24.36
CA PRO A 21 29.16 -2.74 -23.45
C PRO A 21 29.01 -1.62 -22.44
N LYS A 22 28.57 -0.43 -22.88
CA LYS A 22 28.29 0.73 -22.02
C LYS A 22 27.33 0.41 -20.87
N SER A 23 26.31 -0.38 -21.10
CA SER A 23 25.31 -0.72 -20.09
C SER A 23 25.86 -1.68 -19.04
N LEU A 24 26.69 -2.66 -19.45
CA LEU A 24 27.36 -3.57 -18.52
C LEU A 24 28.36 -2.84 -17.63
N LEU A 25 29.09 -1.84 -18.17
CA LEU A 25 30.09 -1.07 -17.43
C LEU A 25 29.45 -0.24 -16.29
N ASN A 26 28.17 0.06 -16.34
CA ASN A 26 27.46 0.68 -15.22
C ASN A 26 27.42 -0.23 -13.96
N SER A 27 27.60 -1.55 -14.13
CA SER A 27 27.63 -2.53 -13.05
C SER A 27 29.02 -3.09 -12.77
N ILE A 28 30.07 -2.58 -13.44
CA ILE A 28 31.48 -3.01 -13.29
C ILE A 28 32.26 -1.90 -12.60
N PHE A 29 32.95 -2.25 -11.51
CA PHE A 29 33.72 -1.34 -10.63
C PHE A 29 35.24 -1.70 -10.67
N ILE A 30 35.60 -2.78 -11.34
CA ILE A 30 36.99 -3.12 -11.66
C ILE A 30 37.39 -2.21 -12.81
N GLU A 31 38.48 -1.48 -12.68
CA GLU A 31 38.96 -0.56 -13.69
C GLU A 31 40.29 -1.09 -14.24
N PRO A 32 40.50 -1.07 -15.58
CA PRO A 32 41.77 -1.45 -16.19
C PRO A 32 42.93 -0.58 -15.67
N ARG A 33 44.08 -1.18 -15.45
CA ARG A 33 45.32 -0.53 -14.98
C ARG A 33 45.21 0.09 -13.57
N GLN A 34 44.28 -0.38 -12.75
CA GLN A 34 44.16 0.01 -11.34
C GLN A 34 44.60 -1.14 -10.44
N ILE A 35 45.03 -0.79 -9.24
CA ILE A 35 45.39 -1.77 -8.21
C ILE A 35 44.16 -2.62 -7.85
N TYR A 36 44.39 -3.93 -7.71
CA TYR A 36 43.34 -4.87 -7.27
C TYR A 36 42.70 -4.44 -5.93
N LYS A 37 41.39 -4.41 -5.90
CA LYS A 37 40.60 -4.15 -4.70
C LYS A 37 39.49 -5.18 -4.58
N ASP A 38 39.48 -5.94 -3.47
CA ASP A 38 38.40 -6.92 -3.22
C ASP A 38 37.03 -6.27 -3.11
N SER A 39 36.97 -5.03 -2.61
CA SER A 39 35.73 -4.23 -2.60
C SER A 39 35.16 -4.00 -4.00
N ALA A 40 36.00 -3.65 -4.99
CA ALA A 40 35.56 -3.47 -6.38
C ALA A 40 35.10 -4.79 -7.01
N ARG A 41 35.76 -5.90 -6.70
CA ARG A 41 35.33 -7.24 -7.10
C ARG A 41 33.94 -7.59 -6.54
N ASN A 42 33.73 -7.38 -5.25
CA ASN A 42 32.48 -7.69 -4.58
C ASN A 42 31.35 -6.77 -5.06
N LEU A 43 31.59 -5.47 -5.24
CA LEU A 43 30.64 -4.53 -5.84
C LEU A 43 30.24 -4.99 -7.25
N THR A 44 31.21 -5.27 -8.11
CA THR A 44 30.96 -5.76 -9.49
C THR A 44 30.07 -7.00 -9.49
N ARG A 45 30.42 -8.01 -8.66
CA ARG A 45 29.62 -9.24 -8.56
C ARG A 45 28.19 -8.97 -8.10
N ASN A 46 28.02 -8.14 -7.08
CA ASN A 46 26.70 -7.85 -6.49
C ASN A 46 25.84 -7.03 -7.47
N HIS A 47 26.41 -6.03 -8.14
CA HIS A 47 25.68 -5.22 -9.11
C HIS A 47 25.28 -6.01 -10.35
N LEU A 48 26.18 -6.83 -10.91
CA LEU A 48 25.84 -7.71 -12.03
C LEU A 48 24.74 -8.72 -11.68
N LYS A 49 24.76 -9.29 -10.45
CA LYS A 49 23.68 -10.15 -9.96
C LYS A 49 22.35 -9.39 -9.80
N SER A 50 22.42 -8.15 -9.34
CA SER A 50 21.22 -7.32 -9.14
C SER A 50 20.49 -6.96 -10.42
N LEU A 51 21.14 -7.04 -11.58
CA LEU A 51 20.51 -6.87 -12.90
C LEU A 51 19.44 -7.93 -13.19
N LYS A 52 19.45 -9.10 -12.50
CA LYS A 52 18.52 -10.23 -12.71
C LYS A 52 18.46 -10.74 -14.17
N ASN A 53 19.51 -10.46 -14.93
CA ASN A 53 19.70 -10.89 -16.31
C ASN A 53 20.61 -12.12 -16.42
N PHE A 54 21.40 -12.42 -15.37
CA PHE A 54 22.40 -13.47 -15.38
C PHE A 54 22.08 -14.57 -14.36
N LYS A 55 22.20 -15.83 -14.81
CA LYS A 55 22.10 -17.02 -13.96
C LYS A 55 23.38 -17.19 -13.13
N LEU A 56 24.54 -16.93 -13.75
CA LEU A 56 25.85 -17.03 -13.12
C LEU A 56 26.68 -15.79 -13.42
N VAL A 57 27.31 -15.27 -12.38
CA VAL A 57 28.33 -14.21 -12.46
C VAL A 57 29.57 -14.72 -11.75
N LYS A 58 30.62 -15.01 -12.48
CA LYS A 58 31.91 -15.54 -11.99
C LYS A 58 33.03 -14.61 -12.38
N LEU A 59 33.80 -14.14 -11.39
CA LEU A 59 35.00 -13.35 -11.59
C LEU A 59 36.22 -14.27 -11.38
N LYS A 60 37.09 -14.32 -12.33
CA LYS A 60 38.38 -15.05 -12.29
C LYS A 60 39.51 -14.05 -12.44
N TYR A 61 40.57 -14.25 -11.70
CA TYR A 61 41.80 -13.52 -11.81
C TYR A 61 42.94 -14.51 -12.14
N ASN A 62 43.71 -14.20 -13.16
CA ASN A 62 44.87 -14.97 -13.54
C ASN A 62 46.10 -14.03 -13.48
N GLU A 63 47.17 -14.48 -12.88
CA GLU A 63 48.45 -13.78 -12.91
C GLU A 63 49.01 -13.81 -14.35
N LEU A 64 49.32 -12.63 -14.85
CA LEU A 64 49.97 -12.48 -16.14
C LEU A 64 51.50 -12.42 -15.96
N ASN A 65 51.93 -11.65 -14.96
CA ASN A 65 53.31 -11.48 -14.48
C ASN A 65 53.26 -11.31 -12.94
N SER A 66 54.44 -11.12 -12.31
CA SER A 66 54.56 -10.92 -10.85
C SER A 66 53.70 -9.77 -10.32
N ASP A 67 53.40 -8.76 -11.14
CA ASP A 67 52.74 -7.51 -10.73
C ASP A 67 51.42 -7.24 -11.47
N GLU A 68 50.99 -8.11 -12.38
CA GLU A 68 49.83 -7.90 -13.22
C GLU A 68 48.82 -9.05 -13.13
N LEU A 69 47.54 -8.68 -12.93
CA LEU A 69 46.41 -9.58 -12.91
C LEU A 69 45.46 -9.33 -14.09
N THR A 70 45.10 -10.39 -14.79
CA THR A 70 44.02 -10.35 -15.77
C THR A 70 42.71 -10.71 -15.11
N ALA A 71 41.73 -9.81 -15.14
CA ALA A 71 40.37 -10.04 -14.60
C ALA A 71 39.43 -10.50 -15.72
N SER A 72 38.85 -11.67 -15.57
CA SER A 72 37.82 -12.22 -16.48
C SER A 72 36.48 -12.29 -15.79
N ILE A 73 35.47 -11.64 -16.37
CA ILE A 73 34.09 -11.65 -15.88
C ILE A 73 33.26 -12.56 -16.77
N LEU A 74 32.91 -13.73 -16.27
CA LEU A 74 32.12 -14.73 -16.98
C LEU A 74 30.65 -14.56 -16.61
N LEU A 75 29.81 -14.26 -17.61
CA LEU A 75 28.38 -14.01 -17.46
C LEU A 75 27.61 -15.11 -18.20
N THR A 76 26.75 -15.83 -17.49
CA THR A 76 25.81 -16.77 -18.10
C THR A 76 24.41 -16.13 -18.08
N PRO A 77 23.86 -15.73 -19.23
CA PRO A 77 22.53 -15.10 -19.26
C PRO A 77 21.43 -16.06 -18.83
N LEU A 78 20.38 -15.50 -18.20
CA LEU A 78 19.09 -16.17 -18.06
C LEU A 78 18.37 -16.22 -19.42
N LYS A 79 17.36 -17.07 -19.54
CA LYS A 79 16.49 -17.09 -20.73
C LYS A 79 15.88 -15.69 -20.93
N LYS A 80 15.89 -15.20 -22.18
CA LYS A 80 15.37 -13.89 -22.53
C LYS A 80 13.90 -13.74 -22.14
N TYR A 81 13.12 -14.77 -22.39
CA TYR A 81 11.71 -14.82 -22.05
C TYR A 81 11.46 -15.79 -20.90
N SER A 82 10.57 -15.45 -20.02
CA SER A 82 10.06 -16.36 -19.00
C SER A 82 8.62 -16.01 -18.66
N ILE A 83 7.87 -17.06 -18.35
CA ILE A 83 6.49 -16.99 -17.88
C ILE A 83 6.48 -17.35 -16.40
N ARG A 84 5.67 -16.64 -15.64
CA ARG A 84 5.41 -16.96 -14.24
C ARG A 84 3.89 -17.05 -14.07
N LEU A 85 3.45 -18.13 -13.46
CA LEU A 85 2.09 -18.30 -13.00
C LEU A 85 2.08 -18.18 -11.48
N ASN A 86 1.09 -17.53 -10.94
CA ASN A 86 0.82 -17.48 -9.51
C ASN A 86 -0.65 -17.73 -9.27
N THR A 87 -0.94 -18.43 -8.19
CA THR A 87 -2.29 -18.64 -7.67
C THR A 87 -2.27 -18.38 -6.18
N GLU A 88 -3.31 -17.76 -5.66
CA GLU A 88 -3.41 -17.38 -4.27
C GLU A 88 -4.84 -17.56 -3.77
N ALA A 89 -5.00 -18.11 -2.58
CA ALA A 89 -6.26 -18.08 -1.86
C ALA A 89 -6.25 -16.82 -0.97
N ILE A 90 -7.31 -16.04 -1.06
CA ILE A 90 -7.48 -14.78 -0.34
C ILE A 90 -8.54 -14.99 0.73
N HIS A 91 -8.23 -14.58 1.95
CA HIS A 91 -9.21 -14.45 3.02
C HIS A 91 -8.94 -13.18 3.80
N SER A 92 -9.99 -12.41 4.05
CA SER A 92 -9.95 -11.22 4.90
C SER A 92 -11.31 -10.97 5.50
N ASN A 93 -11.40 -10.05 6.44
CA ASN A 93 -12.68 -9.68 7.06
C ASN A 93 -13.64 -8.95 6.10
N ILE A 94 -13.17 -8.50 4.95
CA ILE A 94 -13.98 -7.90 3.89
C ILE A 94 -14.24 -8.92 2.80
N LYS A 95 -13.18 -9.61 2.36
CA LYS A 95 -13.22 -10.69 1.37
C LYS A 95 -13.23 -12.01 2.13
N GLN A 96 -14.41 -12.57 2.38
CA GLN A 96 -14.56 -13.79 3.21
C GLN A 96 -13.72 -14.94 2.69
N LEU A 97 -13.89 -15.28 1.44
CA LEU A 97 -13.10 -16.27 0.72
C LEU A 97 -12.91 -15.81 -0.72
N GLY A 98 -11.71 -15.95 -1.22
CA GLY A 98 -11.42 -15.60 -2.60
C GLY A 98 -10.26 -16.38 -3.17
N PHE A 99 -10.17 -16.36 -4.48
CA PHE A 99 -9.07 -16.92 -5.23
C PHE A 99 -8.57 -15.90 -6.22
N SER A 100 -7.25 -15.78 -6.32
CA SER A 100 -6.61 -15.00 -7.37
C SER A 100 -5.70 -15.87 -8.21
N GLY A 101 -5.61 -15.52 -9.49
CA GLY A 101 -4.70 -16.12 -10.43
C GLY A 101 -3.98 -15.04 -11.23
N GLY A 102 -2.72 -15.26 -11.50
CA GLY A 102 -1.93 -14.30 -12.27
C GLY A 102 -1.00 -14.98 -13.25
N PHE A 103 -0.82 -14.30 -14.35
CA PHE A 103 0.13 -14.65 -15.40
C PHE A 103 1.06 -13.47 -15.62
N SER A 104 2.37 -13.71 -15.63
CA SER A 104 3.35 -12.66 -15.93
C SER A 104 4.32 -13.15 -17.01
N PHE A 105 4.47 -12.34 -18.03
CA PHE A 105 5.48 -12.48 -19.07
C PHE A 105 6.63 -11.54 -18.79
N LEU A 106 7.84 -12.05 -18.76
CA LEU A 106 9.07 -11.26 -18.59
C LEU A 106 9.92 -11.36 -19.85
N ASN A 107 10.36 -10.21 -20.34
CA ASN A 107 11.37 -10.09 -21.39
C ASN A 107 12.60 -9.40 -20.77
N ARG A 108 13.72 -10.12 -20.68
CA ARG A 108 14.99 -9.63 -20.17
C ARG A 108 15.82 -9.07 -21.30
N ASN A 109 16.60 -8.05 -20.97
CA ASN A 109 17.48 -7.38 -21.93
C ASN A 109 16.71 -6.86 -23.15
N THR A 110 15.61 -6.16 -22.89
CA THR A 110 14.63 -5.74 -23.91
C THR A 110 15.27 -4.88 -25.00
N PHE A 111 16.12 -3.93 -24.60
CA PHE A 111 16.81 -2.97 -25.48
C PHE A 111 18.35 -3.14 -25.43
N GLU A 112 18.85 -4.33 -25.12
CA GLU A 112 20.27 -4.66 -25.02
C GLU A 112 21.02 -3.92 -23.88
N GLY A 113 20.31 -3.23 -22.99
CA GLY A 113 20.86 -2.47 -21.86
C GLY A 113 20.60 -3.10 -20.50
N ALA A 114 20.30 -4.40 -20.46
CA ALA A 114 19.89 -5.17 -19.28
C ALA A 114 18.55 -4.74 -18.68
N GLU A 115 17.71 -4.07 -19.46
CA GLU A 115 16.34 -3.70 -19.07
C GLU A 115 15.48 -4.96 -18.93
N ILE A 116 14.46 -4.88 -18.05
CA ILE A 116 13.46 -5.93 -17.88
C ILE A 116 12.08 -5.33 -18.16
N PHE A 117 11.44 -5.84 -19.19
CA PHE A 117 10.03 -5.59 -19.44
C PHE A 117 9.19 -6.71 -18.83
N LYS A 118 8.16 -6.34 -18.07
CA LYS A 118 7.22 -7.28 -17.48
C LYS A 118 5.80 -6.87 -17.86
N LEU A 119 5.03 -7.81 -18.38
CA LEU A 119 3.59 -7.69 -18.59
C LEU A 119 2.90 -8.70 -17.69
N SER A 120 1.94 -8.24 -16.89
CA SER A 120 1.20 -9.07 -15.94
C SER A 120 -0.28 -8.94 -16.16
N PHE A 121 -0.98 -10.07 -16.05
CA PHE A 121 -2.44 -10.15 -15.98
C PHE A 121 -2.78 -10.81 -14.66
N GLN A 122 -3.76 -10.26 -13.97
CA GLN A 122 -4.25 -10.77 -12.69
C GLN A 122 -5.76 -10.78 -12.69
N GLY A 123 -6.34 -11.85 -12.20
CA GLY A 123 -7.77 -11.98 -11.95
C GLY A 123 -8.01 -12.50 -10.54
N SER A 124 -9.03 -12.01 -9.88
CA SER A 124 -9.49 -12.53 -8.59
C SER A 124 -11.00 -12.60 -8.56
N ILE A 125 -11.51 -13.59 -7.87
CA ILE A 125 -12.91 -13.74 -7.50
C ILE A 125 -12.96 -13.87 -5.99
N PHE A 126 -13.94 -13.23 -5.35
CA PHE A 126 -14.05 -13.27 -3.91
C PHE A 126 -15.49 -13.05 -3.47
N ASP A 127 -15.78 -13.58 -2.30
CA ASP A 127 -17.04 -13.38 -1.62
C ASP A 127 -16.94 -12.18 -0.67
N ILE A 128 -17.92 -11.29 -0.74
CA ILE A 128 -18.07 -10.19 0.21
C ILE A 128 -19.38 -10.42 0.96
N SER A 129 -19.29 -10.51 2.28
CA SER A 129 -20.44 -10.57 3.16
C SER A 129 -21.27 -9.31 3.06
N ASN A 130 -22.51 -9.45 2.65
CA ASN A 130 -23.53 -8.41 2.78
C ASN A 130 -24.33 -8.65 4.04
N ASN A 131 -24.43 -7.64 4.91
CA ASN A 131 -25.41 -7.64 6.00
C ASN A 131 -26.85 -7.45 5.49
N THR A 132 -27.05 -7.41 4.19
CA THR A 132 -28.32 -7.12 3.52
C THR A 132 -28.77 -8.31 2.68
N GLY A 133 -29.44 -9.21 3.30
CA GLY A 133 -30.09 -10.44 2.85
C GLY A 133 -30.72 -10.58 1.47
N SER A 134 -30.10 -10.08 0.40
CA SER A 134 -30.60 -10.26 -0.95
C SER A 134 -29.48 -10.68 -1.90
N ASP A 135 -29.28 -11.86 -2.18
CA ASP A 135 -28.39 -12.58 -3.09
C ASP A 135 -27.15 -13.19 -2.41
N ASP A 136 -27.38 -14.33 -1.75
CA ASP A 136 -26.35 -15.29 -1.31
C ASP A 136 -25.71 -16.04 -2.51
N THR A 137 -25.29 -15.32 -3.55
CA THR A 137 -24.50 -15.94 -4.61
C THR A 137 -23.03 -15.97 -4.16
N PRO A 138 -22.44 -17.14 -3.98
CA PRO A 138 -21.01 -17.24 -3.64
C PRO A 138 -20.16 -16.59 -4.73
N PHE A 139 -19.06 -15.95 -4.33
CA PHE A 139 -18.15 -15.21 -5.23
C PHE A 139 -18.83 -14.07 -5.99
N ASN A 140 -19.55 -13.24 -5.27
CA ASN A 140 -20.33 -12.12 -5.79
C ASN A 140 -19.47 -10.94 -6.33
N SER A 141 -18.16 -11.01 -6.17
CA SER A 141 -17.24 -9.93 -6.55
C SER A 141 -16.04 -10.47 -7.33
N TRP A 142 -15.53 -9.67 -8.26
CA TRP A 142 -14.35 -10.02 -9.02
C TRP A 142 -13.52 -8.78 -9.40
N GLU A 143 -12.25 -9.01 -9.63
CA GLU A 143 -11.31 -7.99 -10.10
C GLU A 143 -10.43 -8.57 -11.20
N VAL A 144 -10.22 -7.80 -12.25
CA VAL A 144 -9.25 -8.12 -13.30
C VAL A 144 -8.34 -6.91 -13.51
N GLY A 145 -7.06 -7.17 -13.74
CA GLY A 145 -6.08 -6.13 -13.97
C GLY A 145 -4.98 -6.55 -14.91
N THR A 146 -4.37 -5.56 -15.53
CA THR A 146 -3.17 -5.71 -16.32
C THR A 146 -2.17 -4.62 -15.98
N ASP A 147 -0.90 -4.99 -15.87
CA ASP A 147 0.22 -4.10 -15.59
C ASP A 147 1.36 -4.36 -16.54
N ALA A 148 1.88 -3.30 -17.15
CA ALA A 148 3.11 -3.31 -17.92
C ALA A 148 4.17 -2.48 -17.21
N SER A 149 5.37 -3.02 -17.00
CA SER A 149 6.48 -2.29 -16.38
C SER A 149 7.79 -2.50 -17.12
N LEU A 150 8.59 -1.45 -17.17
CA LEU A 150 9.93 -1.42 -17.73
C LEU A 150 10.92 -0.97 -16.65
N GLU A 151 11.75 -1.90 -16.18
CA GLU A 151 12.84 -1.64 -15.25
C GLU A 151 14.13 -1.39 -16.03
N ILE A 152 14.77 -0.23 -15.81
CA ILE A 152 16.02 0.20 -16.44
C ILE A 152 17.06 0.36 -15.33
N PRO A 153 18.20 -0.39 -15.35
CA PRO A 153 19.19 -0.39 -14.28
C PRO A 153 20.13 0.84 -14.34
N ARG A 154 19.56 2.01 -14.54
CA ARG A 154 20.22 3.33 -14.54
C ARG A 154 19.17 4.43 -14.46
N PHE A 155 19.59 5.64 -14.16
CA PHE A 155 18.71 6.79 -14.35
C PHE A 155 18.63 7.17 -15.83
N VAL A 156 17.40 7.47 -16.26
CA VAL A 156 17.11 7.91 -17.64
C VAL A 156 16.99 9.43 -17.71
N PHE A 157 16.75 10.10 -16.57
CA PHE A 157 16.55 11.55 -16.53
C PHE A 157 17.88 12.32 -16.43
N PRO A 158 18.06 13.37 -17.26
CA PRO A 158 19.32 14.11 -17.33
C PRO A 158 19.66 14.92 -16.07
N PHE A 159 18.67 15.22 -15.23
CA PHE A 159 18.85 16.04 -14.02
C PHE A 159 19.57 15.31 -12.88
N LEU A 160 19.55 13.97 -12.89
CA LEU A 160 20.22 13.14 -11.89
C LEU A 160 21.48 12.52 -12.53
N SER A 161 22.55 13.29 -12.57
CA SER A 161 23.81 12.85 -13.13
C SER A 161 24.53 11.84 -12.21
N ASN A 162 25.39 10.99 -12.79
CA ASN A 162 26.29 10.09 -12.05
C ASN A 162 27.20 10.81 -11.04
N LYS A 163 27.28 12.15 -11.10
CA LYS A 163 28.02 12.98 -10.13
C LYS A 163 27.26 13.09 -8.81
N ILE A 164 25.92 13.16 -8.86
CA ILE A 164 25.05 13.28 -7.67
C ILE A 164 24.76 11.90 -7.08
N ILE A 165 24.42 10.93 -7.93
CA ILE A 165 24.12 9.55 -7.52
C ILE A 165 25.02 8.61 -8.34
N PRO A 166 26.18 8.26 -7.78
CA PRO A 166 27.15 7.43 -8.47
C PRO A 166 26.65 5.98 -8.69
N LYS A 167 27.21 5.31 -9.70
CA LYS A 167 26.80 3.96 -10.13
C LYS A 167 26.84 2.89 -9.04
N ASN A 168 27.70 3.06 -8.02
CA ASN A 168 27.80 2.13 -6.88
C ASN A 168 26.56 2.14 -5.97
N MET A 169 25.71 3.16 -6.09
CA MET A 169 24.41 3.22 -5.39
C MET A 169 23.31 2.42 -6.13
N GLY A 170 23.61 1.79 -7.26
CA GLY A 170 22.67 0.97 -8.02
C GLY A 170 21.42 1.73 -8.47
N PRO A 171 21.57 2.87 -9.18
CA PRO A 171 20.43 3.66 -9.64
C PRO A 171 19.54 2.85 -10.58
N LYS A 172 18.22 3.01 -10.43
CA LYS A 172 17.22 2.32 -11.19
C LYS A 172 16.05 3.24 -11.53
N THR A 173 15.52 3.13 -12.74
CA THR A 173 14.29 3.77 -13.20
C THR A 173 13.26 2.70 -13.53
N VAL A 174 12.03 2.89 -13.08
CA VAL A 174 10.89 2.03 -13.41
C VAL A 174 9.78 2.87 -14.00
N PHE A 175 9.32 2.48 -15.17
CA PHE A 175 8.07 2.97 -15.77
C PHE A 175 7.02 1.88 -15.63
N SER A 176 5.85 2.23 -15.14
CA SER A 176 4.73 1.28 -15.02
C SER A 176 3.44 1.92 -15.49
N LEU A 177 2.63 1.14 -16.20
CA LEU A 177 1.28 1.47 -16.60
C LEU A 177 0.38 0.31 -16.23
N GLY A 178 -0.73 0.60 -15.59
CA GLY A 178 -1.67 -0.42 -15.16
C GLY A 178 -3.11 0.02 -15.31
N THR A 179 -3.98 -0.95 -15.49
CA THR A 179 -5.43 -0.75 -15.39
C THR A 179 -6.04 -1.94 -14.66
N SER A 180 -7.01 -1.66 -13.81
CA SER A 180 -7.85 -2.69 -13.21
C SER A 180 -9.31 -2.30 -13.27
N PHE A 181 -10.14 -3.31 -13.40
CA PHE A 181 -11.58 -3.22 -13.28
C PHE A 181 -12.01 -4.12 -12.12
N GLN A 182 -12.76 -3.57 -11.20
CA GLN A 182 -13.26 -4.25 -10.03
C GLN A 182 -14.77 -4.13 -10.00
N LYS A 183 -15.44 -5.27 -10.03
CA LYS A 183 -16.85 -5.38 -9.66
C LYS A 183 -16.90 -5.72 -8.18
N ASN A 184 -17.33 -4.75 -7.41
CA ASN A 184 -17.51 -4.92 -5.98
C ASN A 184 -19.01 -4.86 -5.66
N ILE A 185 -19.40 -5.38 -4.50
CA ILE A 185 -20.73 -5.12 -4.01
C ILE A 185 -20.84 -3.61 -3.82
N GLY A 186 -21.42 -2.99 -4.80
CA GLY A 186 -21.83 -1.67 -4.79
C GLY A 186 -21.29 -0.67 -5.72
N LEU A 187 -20.06 -0.59 -5.84
CA LEU A 187 -19.45 0.40 -6.71
C LEU A 187 -18.44 -0.31 -7.60
N ASP A 188 -18.83 -0.51 -8.84
CA ASP A 188 -17.90 -0.95 -9.85
C ASP A 188 -16.87 0.14 -10.06
N LYS A 189 -15.59 -0.22 -10.02
CA LYS A 189 -14.48 0.74 -10.13
C LYS A 189 -13.56 0.37 -11.27
N GLN A 190 -13.21 1.38 -12.04
CA GLN A 190 -12.11 1.31 -12.99
C GLN A 190 -10.96 2.19 -12.51
N LYS A 191 -9.76 1.62 -12.47
CA LYS A 191 -8.56 2.31 -12.04
C LYS A 191 -7.52 2.27 -13.14
N PHE A 192 -6.92 3.41 -13.43
CA PHE A 192 -5.73 3.53 -14.27
C PHE A 192 -4.59 4.06 -13.41
N THR A 193 -3.39 3.51 -13.60
CA THR A 193 -2.19 3.95 -12.89
C THR A 193 -1.04 4.16 -13.87
N GLY A 194 -0.32 5.26 -13.69
CA GLY A 194 0.93 5.54 -14.39
C GLY A 194 1.99 5.94 -13.37
N ILE A 195 3.12 5.22 -13.33
CA ILE A 195 4.18 5.45 -12.35
C ILE A 195 5.51 5.64 -13.05
N VAL A 196 6.25 6.65 -12.61
CA VAL A 196 7.66 6.85 -12.95
C VAL A 196 8.43 6.91 -11.62
N GLU A 197 9.18 5.85 -11.34
CA GLU A 197 9.93 5.68 -10.10
C GLU A 197 11.43 5.71 -10.36
N LEU A 198 12.15 6.40 -9.50
CA LEU A 198 13.60 6.40 -9.40
C LEU A 198 13.99 5.84 -8.04
N SER A 199 14.91 4.88 -7.99
CA SER A 199 15.39 4.33 -6.73
C SER A 199 16.89 4.10 -6.74
N TRP A 200 17.52 4.22 -5.56
CA TRP A 200 18.94 3.95 -5.35
C TRP A 200 19.22 3.58 -3.90
N LYS A 201 20.40 3.01 -3.65
CA LYS A 201 20.87 2.64 -2.32
C LYS A 201 22.11 3.44 -1.95
N SER A 202 22.00 4.42 -1.07
CA SER A 202 23.17 5.17 -0.58
C SER A 202 24.11 4.30 0.25
N THR A 203 23.55 3.29 0.93
CA THR A 203 24.29 2.18 1.55
C THR A 203 23.48 0.88 1.38
N PRO A 204 24.04 -0.32 1.64
CA PRO A 204 23.27 -1.57 1.57
C PRO A 204 21.99 -1.58 2.39
N ARG A 205 21.92 -0.77 3.45
CA ARG A 205 20.79 -0.68 4.40
C ARG A 205 19.86 0.51 4.12
N LYS A 206 20.27 1.51 3.32
CA LYS A 206 19.51 2.74 3.07
C LYS A 206 19.04 2.78 1.62
N THR A 207 17.75 2.75 1.42
CA THR A 207 17.12 2.87 0.10
C THR A 207 16.36 4.19 0.00
N HIS A 208 16.52 4.86 -1.11
CA HIS A 208 15.82 6.08 -1.48
C HIS A 208 14.95 5.78 -2.68
N THR A 209 13.72 6.26 -2.66
CA THR A 209 12.78 6.11 -3.78
C THR A 209 12.10 7.44 -4.02
N ILE A 210 12.12 7.92 -5.26
CA ILE A 210 11.34 9.07 -5.73
C ILE A 210 10.32 8.55 -6.73
N GLU A 211 9.05 8.72 -6.47
CA GLU A 211 8.02 8.64 -7.49
C GLU A 211 7.88 10.03 -8.10
N MET A 212 8.45 10.25 -9.28
CA MET A 212 8.36 11.52 -10.00
C MET A 212 6.95 11.77 -10.54
N LEU A 213 6.25 10.70 -10.82
CA LEU A 213 4.85 10.68 -11.19
C LEU A 213 4.24 9.39 -10.65
N ASN A 214 3.15 9.53 -9.92
CA ASN A 214 2.25 8.44 -9.58
C ASN A 214 0.84 8.96 -9.83
N ALA A 215 0.37 8.80 -11.06
CA ALA A 215 -0.95 9.25 -11.48
C ALA A 215 -1.94 8.11 -11.29
N GLN A 216 -2.93 8.33 -10.44
CA GLN A 216 -4.07 7.43 -10.26
C GLN A 216 -5.33 8.13 -10.76
N PHE A 217 -6.05 7.44 -11.60
CA PHE A 217 -7.36 7.81 -12.09
C PHE A 217 -8.34 6.75 -11.61
N VAL A 218 -9.34 7.16 -10.84
CA VAL A 218 -10.39 6.28 -10.33
C VAL A 218 -11.73 6.75 -10.90
N LYS A 219 -12.41 5.85 -11.58
CA LYS A 219 -13.75 6.05 -12.10
C LYS A 219 -14.71 5.08 -11.43
N ASN A 220 -15.72 5.61 -10.77
CA ASN A 220 -16.83 4.83 -10.24
C ASN A 220 -17.91 4.72 -11.32
N LEU A 221 -18.39 3.52 -11.59
CA LEU A 221 -19.24 3.22 -12.75
C LEU A 221 -20.72 3.07 -12.39
N ASN A 222 -21.01 2.75 -11.14
CA ASN A 222 -22.36 2.36 -10.70
C ASN A 222 -22.77 3.05 -9.39
N THR A 223 -22.65 4.39 -9.36
CA THR A 223 -22.88 5.19 -8.15
C THR A 223 -24.35 5.20 -7.73
N ASN A 224 -25.29 5.01 -8.65
CA ASN A 224 -26.73 4.99 -8.37
C ASN A 224 -27.16 3.81 -7.47
N SER A 225 -26.34 2.76 -7.40
CA SER A 225 -26.60 1.58 -6.56
C SER A 225 -26.11 1.75 -5.11
N TYR A 226 -25.56 2.91 -4.75
CA TYR A 226 -24.97 3.16 -3.44
C TYR A 226 -25.89 2.75 -2.29
N PHE A 227 -27.07 3.33 -2.22
CA PHE A 227 -28.01 3.06 -1.12
C PHE A 227 -28.66 1.68 -1.15
N SER A 228 -28.62 1.00 -2.28
CA SER A 228 -29.02 -0.42 -2.35
C SER A 228 -27.98 -1.34 -1.69
N ILE A 229 -26.75 -0.89 -1.61
CA ILE A 229 -25.60 -1.64 -1.09
C ILE A 229 -25.35 -1.28 0.36
N TYR A 230 -25.33 0.01 0.66
CA TYR A 230 -25.22 0.55 2.01
C TYR A 230 -26.63 0.75 2.60
N SER A 231 -27.37 -0.35 2.72
CA SER A 231 -28.76 -0.34 3.17
C SER A 231 -28.91 0.10 4.63
N SER A 232 -27.89 -0.08 5.47
CA SER A 232 -27.87 0.45 6.83
C SER A 232 -27.96 1.97 6.84
N GLU A 233 -27.26 2.64 5.93
CA GLU A 233 -27.31 4.10 5.77
C GLU A 233 -28.68 4.56 5.23
N PHE A 234 -29.18 3.84 4.23
CA PHE A 234 -30.53 4.10 3.70
C PHE A 234 -31.60 3.93 4.76
N ASN A 235 -31.54 2.88 5.57
CA ASN A 235 -32.49 2.63 6.64
C ASN A 235 -32.45 3.73 7.72
N ARG A 236 -31.29 4.30 8.03
CA ARG A 236 -31.19 5.47 8.93
C ARG A 236 -31.85 6.70 8.35
N LEU A 237 -31.62 7.00 7.06
CA LEU A 237 -32.31 8.09 6.39
C LEU A 237 -33.81 7.86 6.36
N LYS A 238 -34.25 6.61 6.19
CA LYS A 238 -35.65 6.24 6.21
C LYS A 238 -36.26 6.43 7.59
N THR A 239 -35.56 6.11 8.68
CA THR A 239 -35.99 6.39 10.04
C THR A 239 -36.18 7.90 10.26
N ILE A 240 -35.23 8.74 9.83
CA ILE A 240 -35.33 10.21 9.90
C ILE A 240 -36.56 10.70 9.10
N GLN A 241 -36.79 10.15 7.92
CA GLN A 241 -37.93 10.51 7.09
C GLN A 241 -39.25 10.12 7.74
N GLU A 242 -39.38 8.90 8.25
CA GLU A 242 -40.59 8.41 8.90
C GLU A 242 -40.93 9.22 10.15
N GLU A 243 -39.93 9.66 10.91
CA GLU A 243 -40.12 10.41 12.15
C GLU A 243 -40.46 11.89 11.92
N TYR A 244 -39.73 12.57 11.01
CA TYR A 244 -39.85 14.03 10.88
C TYR A 244 -40.52 14.50 9.58
N PHE A 245 -40.59 13.65 8.56
CA PHE A 245 -41.10 13.97 7.21
C PHE A 245 -42.05 12.87 6.68
N PRO A 246 -43.11 12.49 7.43
CA PRO A 246 -43.96 11.36 7.06
C PRO A 246 -44.65 11.51 5.71
N ASP A 247 -44.88 12.75 5.27
CA ASP A 247 -45.51 13.07 3.97
C ASP A 247 -44.53 12.98 2.78
N LYS A 248 -43.26 12.77 3.03
CA LYS A 248 -42.23 12.65 1.98
C LYS A 248 -41.93 11.17 1.70
N ASN A 249 -41.68 10.83 0.45
CA ASN A 249 -41.30 9.47 0.08
C ASN A 249 -39.81 9.41 -0.20
N ILE A 250 -39.07 8.51 0.47
CA ILE A 250 -37.67 8.25 0.22
C ILE A 250 -37.47 6.90 -0.47
N SER A 251 -36.57 6.87 -1.45
CA SER A 251 -36.13 5.69 -2.17
C SER A 251 -34.63 5.72 -2.32
N THR A 252 -34.01 4.59 -2.68
CA THR A 252 -32.56 4.54 -2.94
C THR A 252 -32.11 5.47 -4.05
N SER A 253 -33.02 5.87 -4.95
CA SER A 253 -32.70 6.78 -6.08
C SER A 253 -32.83 8.27 -5.73
N ASN A 254 -33.62 8.64 -4.71
CA ASN A 254 -33.81 10.04 -4.32
C ASN A 254 -33.28 10.40 -2.93
N ALA A 255 -32.56 9.49 -2.29
CA ALA A 255 -32.06 9.69 -0.92
C ALA A 255 -31.16 10.94 -0.79
N LEU A 256 -30.31 11.23 -1.76
CA LEU A 256 -29.48 12.45 -1.77
C LEU A 256 -30.31 13.72 -1.94
N THR A 257 -31.30 13.69 -2.82
CA THR A 257 -32.24 14.80 -3.00
C THR A 257 -33.01 15.07 -1.71
N PHE A 258 -33.44 14.02 -1.02
CA PHE A 258 -34.06 14.16 0.29
C PHE A 258 -33.11 14.84 1.31
N ILE A 259 -31.83 14.47 1.36
CA ILE A 259 -30.84 15.12 2.24
C ILE A 259 -30.67 16.60 1.88
N SER A 260 -30.57 16.93 0.58
CA SER A 260 -30.37 18.31 0.14
C SER A 260 -31.57 19.21 0.42
N ASP A 261 -32.77 18.70 0.23
CA ASP A 261 -34.01 19.49 0.29
C ASP A 261 -34.54 19.63 1.71
N GLU A 262 -34.55 18.53 2.48
CA GLU A 262 -35.23 18.49 3.78
C GLU A 262 -34.25 18.66 4.97
N ILE A 263 -33.00 18.17 4.85
CA ILE A 263 -31.99 18.22 5.91
C ILE A 263 -31.23 19.55 5.87
N ASN A 264 -31.93 20.63 6.14
CA ASN A 264 -31.44 22.00 6.03
C ASN A 264 -31.07 22.61 7.41
N THR A 265 -30.75 23.91 7.43
CA THR A 265 -30.32 24.62 8.64
C THR A 265 -31.44 24.69 9.71
N ALA A 266 -32.72 24.74 9.31
CA ALA A 266 -33.85 24.72 10.24
C ALA A 266 -33.99 23.35 10.91
N PHE A 267 -33.81 22.26 10.17
CA PHE A 267 -33.76 20.91 10.71
C PHE A 267 -32.63 20.75 11.72
N LYS A 268 -31.45 21.30 11.39
CA LYS A 268 -30.28 21.30 12.28
C LYS A 268 -30.54 21.94 13.63
N ALA A 269 -31.30 23.04 13.64
CA ALA A 269 -31.58 23.76 14.88
C ALA A 269 -32.45 22.95 15.85
N ASN A 270 -33.37 22.13 15.32
CA ASN A 270 -34.31 21.32 16.10
C ASN A 270 -33.80 19.89 16.37
N HIS A 271 -33.03 19.32 15.43
CA HIS A 271 -32.60 17.92 15.45
C HIS A 271 -31.09 17.79 15.06
N PRO A 272 -30.17 18.28 15.91
CA PRO A 272 -28.75 18.39 15.55
C PRO A 272 -28.06 17.03 15.33
N GLU A 273 -28.48 15.97 16.03
CA GLU A 273 -27.91 14.63 15.93
C GLU A 273 -28.31 13.95 14.62
N ASP A 274 -29.60 14.02 14.26
CA ASP A 274 -30.11 13.44 13.03
C ASP A 274 -29.64 14.22 11.81
N TYR A 275 -29.52 15.55 11.93
CA TYR A 275 -28.83 16.36 10.91
C TYR A 275 -27.40 15.88 10.67
N GLN A 276 -26.63 15.66 11.74
CA GLN A 276 -25.26 15.20 11.62
C GLN A 276 -25.19 13.80 11.00
N THR A 277 -26.10 12.91 11.40
CA THR A 277 -26.20 11.55 10.85
C THR A 277 -26.44 11.60 9.33
N ALA A 278 -27.43 12.37 8.88
CA ALA A 278 -27.72 12.51 7.45
C ALA A 278 -26.57 13.14 6.67
N LYS A 279 -25.92 14.17 7.23
CA LYS A 279 -24.75 14.82 6.58
C LYS A 279 -23.51 13.93 6.55
N ASN A 280 -23.32 13.07 7.55
CA ASN A 280 -22.25 12.07 7.51
C ASN A 280 -22.48 11.03 6.41
N ILE A 281 -23.74 10.64 6.18
CA ILE A 281 -24.11 9.74 5.07
C ILE A 281 -23.84 10.41 3.71
N GLU A 282 -24.23 11.68 3.53
CA GLU A 282 -23.93 12.46 2.32
C GLU A 282 -22.43 12.57 2.07
N LYS A 283 -21.67 13.01 3.08
CA LYS A 283 -20.19 13.11 2.99
C LYS A 283 -19.56 11.79 2.58
N ARG A 284 -20.03 10.70 3.14
CA ARG A 284 -19.51 9.38 2.85
C ARG A 284 -19.87 8.90 1.44
N TYR A 285 -21.09 9.18 0.98
CA TYR A 285 -21.47 8.98 -0.41
C TYR A 285 -20.46 9.68 -1.33
N ASP A 286 -20.19 10.95 -1.08
CA ASP A 286 -19.25 11.74 -1.90
C ASP A 286 -17.84 11.14 -1.90
N ILE A 287 -17.29 10.77 -0.75
CA ILE A 287 -15.96 10.17 -0.63
C ILE A 287 -15.86 8.85 -1.41
N LEU A 288 -16.89 8.02 -1.38
CA LEU A 288 -16.88 6.68 -1.99
C LEU A 288 -17.19 6.71 -3.49
N THR A 289 -18.01 7.67 -3.95
CA THR A 289 -18.50 7.74 -5.33
C THR A 289 -17.75 8.72 -6.21
N LEU A 290 -16.99 9.65 -5.61
CA LEU A 290 -16.27 10.68 -6.36
C LEU A 290 -15.24 10.07 -7.31
N ASN A 291 -15.40 10.39 -8.60
CA ASN A 291 -14.34 10.19 -9.56
C ASN A 291 -13.20 11.16 -9.24
N ASN A 292 -11.98 10.71 -9.24
CA ASN A 292 -10.85 11.58 -8.97
C ASN A 292 -9.62 11.22 -9.78
N VAL A 293 -8.82 12.24 -10.03
CA VAL A 293 -7.48 12.11 -10.56
C VAL A 293 -6.49 12.63 -9.51
N SER A 294 -5.54 11.80 -9.12
CA SER A 294 -4.57 12.12 -8.07
C SER A 294 -3.12 11.91 -8.53
N PRO A 295 -2.60 12.78 -9.41
CA PRO A 295 -1.20 12.73 -9.81
C PRO A 295 -0.32 13.25 -8.66
N SER A 296 0.54 12.41 -8.16
CA SER A 296 1.39 12.70 -7.00
C SER A 296 2.88 12.57 -7.30
N ILE A 297 3.67 13.31 -6.54
CA ILE A 297 5.11 13.17 -6.42
C ILE A 297 5.38 12.72 -4.99
N SER A 298 6.28 11.76 -4.81
CA SER A 298 6.65 11.30 -3.48
C SER A 298 8.14 11.03 -3.34
N TYR A 299 8.62 11.13 -2.11
CA TYR A 299 9.93 10.66 -1.70
C TYR A 299 9.77 9.71 -0.51
N ALA A 300 10.42 8.56 -0.60
CA ALA A 300 10.48 7.59 0.48
C ALA A 300 11.93 7.25 0.83
N PHE A 301 12.21 7.26 2.11
CA PHE A 301 13.45 6.80 2.70
C PHE A 301 13.19 5.53 3.50
N THR A 302 13.98 4.49 3.26
CA THR A 302 13.89 3.23 3.99
C THR A 302 15.26 2.87 4.57
N TYR A 303 15.31 2.60 5.87
CA TYR A 303 16.48 2.06 6.56
C TYR A 303 16.13 0.70 7.14
N ASN A 304 16.82 -0.37 6.67
CA ASN A 304 16.59 -1.73 7.12
C ASN A 304 17.93 -2.35 7.50
N THR A 305 18.05 -2.76 8.75
CA THR A 305 19.28 -3.39 9.27
C THR A 305 19.25 -4.91 9.16
N GLN A 306 18.14 -5.51 8.75
CA GLN A 306 18.00 -6.94 8.55
C GLN A 306 19.05 -7.46 7.57
N PHE A 307 19.84 -8.41 7.98
CA PHE A 307 20.91 -8.97 7.18
C PHE A 307 20.39 -10.06 6.23
N ASP A 308 19.56 -10.97 6.73
CA ASP A 308 18.92 -12.02 5.95
C ASP A 308 17.53 -12.37 6.54
N PHE A 309 16.82 -13.30 5.91
CA PHE A 309 15.48 -13.71 6.35
C PHE A 309 15.46 -14.45 7.70
N LYS A 310 16.61 -14.89 8.23
CA LYS A 310 16.74 -15.56 9.53
C LYS A 310 17.15 -14.60 10.63
N ASP A 311 17.48 -13.37 10.27
CA ASP A 311 17.82 -12.32 11.23
C ASP A 311 16.56 -11.87 11.96
N ASN A 312 16.52 -12.16 13.26
CA ASN A 312 15.42 -11.83 14.16
C ASN A 312 15.80 -10.72 15.17
N ASP A 313 16.92 -10.04 14.97
CA ASP A 313 17.32 -8.85 15.73
C ASP A 313 17.71 -7.71 14.82
N TYR A 314 16.72 -6.96 14.40
CA TYR A 314 16.91 -5.85 13.47
C TYR A 314 15.90 -4.74 13.73
N PHE A 315 16.12 -3.60 13.10
CA PHE A 315 15.10 -2.59 13.00
C PHE A 315 14.88 -2.13 11.56
N PHE A 316 13.68 -1.68 11.32
CA PHE A 316 13.22 -1.14 10.06
C PHE A 316 12.59 0.22 10.31
N PHE A 317 12.97 1.20 9.51
CA PHE A 317 12.39 2.54 9.50
C PHE A 317 12.05 2.93 8.07
N LYS A 318 10.86 3.45 7.87
CA LYS A 318 10.42 3.99 6.58
C LYS A 318 9.71 5.31 6.82
N ALA A 319 10.11 6.35 6.09
CA ALA A 319 9.41 7.61 6.02
C ALA A 319 9.07 7.92 4.56
N LYS A 320 7.82 8.30 4.29
CA LYS A 320 7.35 8.70 2.95
C LYS A 320 6.59 10.01 3.06
N VAL A 321 6.89 10.94 2.17
CA VAL A 321 6.11 12.18 1.97
C VAL A 321 5.66 12.21 0.52
N ALA A 322 4.39 12.51 0.31
CA ALA A 322 3.78 12.62 -1.01
C ALA A 322 2.95 13.89 -1.09
N THR A 323 2.95 14.55 -2.24
CA THR A 323 2.04 15.64 -2.54
C THR A 323 1.30 15.35 -3.85
N SER A 324 0.00 15.53 -3.85
CA SER A 324 -0.88 15.23 -4.98
C SER A 324 -1.49 16.49 -5.56
N GLY A 325 -1.73 16.46 -6.87
CA GLY A 325 -2.53 17.43 -7.60
C GLY A 325 -1.84 18.77 -7.92
N ASN A 326 -0.69 19.09 -7.33
CA ASN A 326 -0.07 20.42 -7.48
C ASN A 326 0.33 20.73 -8.92
N ILE A 327 1.03 19.83 -9.59
CA ILE A 327 1.44 20.04 -10.99
C ILE A 327 0.22 20.00 -11.92
N ALA A 328 -0.69 19.06 -11.70
CA ALA A 328 -1.88 18.95 -12.52
C ALA A 328 -2.77 20.18 -12.40
N SER A 329 -2.87 20.79 -11.21
CA SER A 329 -3.67 22.00 -11.00
C SER A 329 -3.14 23.23 -11.74
N ILE A 330 -1.86 23.24 -12.16
CA ILE A 330 -1.29 24.30 -13.01
C ILE A 330 -1.76 24.15 -14.45
N LEU A 331 -1.96 22.90 -14.91
CA LEU A 331 -2.38 22.55 -16.26
C LEU A 331 -3.89 22.36 -16.39
N ALA A 332 -4.60 22.48 -15.28
CA ALA A 332 -6.02 22.21 -15.18
C ALA A 332 -6.88 23.33 -15.76
N LYS A 333 -8.05 22.94 -16.23
CA LYS A 333 -9.15 23.86 -16.53
C LYS A 333 -9.91 24.17 -15.25
N THR A 334 -10.28 25.42 -15.03
CA THR A 334 -11.13 25.83 -13.92
C THR A 334 -12.57 25.90 -14.39
N GLU A 335 -13.47 25.16 -13.74
CA GLU A 335 -14.91 25.19 -14.03
C GLU A 335 -15.58 26.42 -13.42
N LYS A 336 -16.89 26.62 -13.71
CA LYS A 336 -17.65 27.80 -13.26
C LYS A 336 -17.80 27.91 -11.75
N ASP A 337 -17.76 26.78 -11.05
CA ASP A 337 -17.80 26.67 -9.59
C ASP A 337 -16.43 26.84 -8.90
N GLY A 338 -15.39 27.11 -9.69
CA GLY A 338 -14.01 27.27 -9.21
C GLY A 338 -13.23 25.97 -9.04
N VAL A 339 -13.86 24.81 -9.29
CA VAL A 339 -13.20 23.50 -9.19
C VAL A 339 -12.26 23.30 -10.38
N LYS A 340 -11.05 22.86 -10.08
CA LYS A 340 -10.05 22.51 -11.10
C LYS A 340 -10.22 21.07 -11.55
N THR A 341 -10.35 20.88 -12.87
CA THR A 341 -10.54 19.56 -13.48
C THR A 341 -9.44 19.24 -14.48
N PHE A 342 -9.18 17.96 -14.64
CA PHE A 342 -8.35 17.40 -15.70
C PHE A 342 -9.17 16.31 -16.41
N LEU A 343 -9.40 16.46 -17.71
CA LEU A 343 -10.32 15.62 -18.48
C LEU A 343 -11.72 15.56 -17.84
N ASP A 344 -12.24 16.72 -17.43
CA ASP A 344 -13.54 16.91 -16.78
C ASP A 344 -13.70 16.15 -15.43
N ILE A 345 -12.58 15.80 -14.79
CA ILE A 345 -12.56 15.10 -13.50
C ILE A 345 -11.84 15.95 -12.47
N PRO A 346 -12.41 16.11 -11.27
CA PRO A 346 -11.77 16.86 -10.20
C PRO A 346 -10.38 16.34 -9.84
N ILE A 347 -9.44 17.26 -9.68
CA ILE A 347 -8.08 16.95 -9.24
C ILE A 347 -8.05 16.92 -7.72
N ALA A 348 -7.64 15.80 -7.15
CA ALA A 348 -7.42 15.69 -5.71
C ALA A 348 -6.10 16.35 -5.31
N GLN A 349 -6.18 17.38 -4.43
CA GLN A 349 -5.01 18.08 -3.88
C GLN A 349 -4.84 17.78 -2.40
N PHE A 350 -3.74 17.13 -2.04
CA PHE A 350 -3.40 16.83 -0.65
C PHE A 350 -1.90 16.59 -0.49
N THR A 351 -1.43 16.71 0.76
CA THR A 351 -0.10 16.22 1.16
C THR A 351 -0.27 15.10 2.17
N ARG A 352 0.50 14.03 2.01
CA ARG A 352 0.50 12.86 2.88
C ARG A 352 1.91 12.57 3.39
N ALA A 353 2.03 12.28 4.68
CA ALA A 353 3.26 11.85 5.31
C ALA A 353 3.02 10.57 6.13
N ASP A 354 3.83 9.55 5.88
CA ASP A 354 3.78 8.26 6.57
C ASP A 354 5.13 7.98 7.21
N VAL A 355 5.14 7.53 8.47
CA VAL A 355 6.31 7.04 9.17
C VAL A 355 6.01 5.68 9.75
N GLU A 356 6.84 4.70 9.46
CA GLU A 356 6.75 3.36 10.01
C GLU A 356 8.07 2.96 10.65
N PHE A 357 8.00 2.48 11.88
CA PHE A 357 9.12 1.94 12.62
C PHE A 357 8.80 0.51 13.07
N LYS A 358 9.76 -0.41 12.91
CA LYS A 358 9.68 -1.76 13.44
C LYS A 358 10.98 -2.11 14.13
N LYS A 359 10.89 -2.76 15.28
CA LYS A 359 12.04 -3.32 15.99
C LYS A 359 11.74 -4.74 16.40
N PHE A 360 12.69 -5.60 16.14
CA PHE A 360 12.67 -6.99 16.54
C PHE A 360 13.82 -7.21 17.51
N TRP A 361 13.52 -7.88 18.62
CA TRP A 361 14.50 -8.26 19.63
C TRP A 361 14.49 -9.78 19.77
N LYS A 362 15.59 -10.41 19.43
CA LYS A 362 15.78 -11.84 19.70
C LYS A 362 16.03 -12.03 21.18
N THR A 363 15.05 -12.57 21.92
CA THR A 363 15.14 -12.80 23.36
C THR A 363 15.76 -14.15 23.71
N SER A 364 15.59 -15.14 22.82
CA SER A 364 16.23 -16.44 22.90
C SER A 364 16.40 -17.07 21.52
N SER A 365 16.92 -18.30 21.46
CA SER A 365 16.95 -19.07 20.21
C SER A 365 15.54 -19.37 19.67
N ALA A 366 14.54 -19.38 20.55
CA ALA A 366 13.16 -19.80 20.28
C ALA A 366 12.14 -18.68 20.47
N SER A 367 12.55 -17.44 20.73
CA SER A 367 11.60 -16.35 20.98
C SER A 367 12.09 -14.98 20.52
N VAL A 368 11.12 -14.13 20.12
CA VAL A 368 11.34 -12.79 19.58
C VAL A 368 10.24 -11.86 20.08
N PHE A 369 10.60 -10.67 20.55
CA PHE A 369 9.68 -9.54 20.64
C PHE A 369 9.69 -8.77 19.35
N ALA A 370 8.52 -8.45 18.81
CA ALA A 370 8.33 -7.63 17.63
C ALA A 370 7.48 -6.41 18.00
N PHE A 371 7.97 -5.22 17.72
CA PHE A 371 7.28 -3.95 17.90
C PHE A 371 7.12 -3.25 16.56
N ARG A 372 5.96 -2.67 16.33
CA ARG A 372 5.65 -1.83 15.20
C ARG A 372 4.98 -0.56 15.68
N SER A 373 5.40 0.59 15.13
CA SER A 373 4.70 1.87 15.25
C SER A 373 4.48 2.45 13.87
N PHE A 374 3.29 2.94 13.61
CA PHE A 374 2.92 3.62 12.37
C PHE A 374 2.20 4.92 12.69
N LEU A 375 2.64 5.98 12.05
CA LEU A 375 2.02 7.30 12.06
C LEU A 375 1.79 7.74 10.63
N GLY A 376 0.56 8.09 10.29
CA GLY A 376 0.19 8.60 8.99
C GLY A 376 -0.68 9.85 9.10
N VAL A 377 -0.40 10.87 8.29
CA VAL A 377 -1.15 12.10 8.21
C VAL A 377 -1.38 12.50 6.76
N ALA A 378 -2.60 12.92 6.43
CA ALA A 378 -2.95 13.42 5.11
C ALA A 378 -3.76 14.71 5.27
N VAL A 379 -3.34 15.79 4.61
CA VAL A 379 -3.96 17.10 4.70
C VAL A 379 -4.44 17.51 3.31
N PRO A 380 -5.76 17.63 3.09
CA PRO A 380 -6.31 18.19 1.86
C PRO A 380 -6.11 19.70 1.82
N TYR A 381 -6.03 20.27 0.63
CA TYR A 381 -5.95 21.71 0.40
C TYR A 381 -6.36 22.07 -1.04
N GLY A 382 -6.52 23.38 -1.28
CA GLY A 382 -6.78 23.91 -2.63
C GLY A 382 -8.10 23.42 -3.21
N ASN A 383 -8.02 22.50 -4.15
CA ASN A 383 -9.18 21.95 -4.86
C ASN A 383 -9.91 20.82 -4.10
N SER A 384 -9.44 20.44 -2.94
CA SER A 384 -9.99 19.32 -2.16
C SER A 384 -10.24 19.72 -0.72
N ASP A 385 -11.46 19.50 -0.25
CA ASP A 385 -11.84 19.62 1.15
C ASP A 385 -11.62 18.30 1.92
N GLU A 386 -11.59 17.18 1.19
CA GLU A 386 -11.48 15.83 1.75
C GLU A 386 -10.40 15.01 1.00
N ILE A 387 -9.90 13.99 1.68
CA ILE A 387 -8.99 13.01 1.08
C ILE A 387 -9.79 11.96 0.32
N PRO A 388 -9.48 11.65 -0.95
CA PRO A 388 -10.13 10.54 -1.65
C PRO A 388 -10.02 9.23 -0.88
N PHE A 389 -11.06 8.40 -0.93
CA PHE A 389 -11.12 7.12 -0.21
C PHE A 389 -9.86 6.25 -0.42
N SER A 390 -9.37 6.17 -1.65
CA SER A 390 -8.17 5.40 -2.00
C SER A 390 -6.89 5.89 -1.32
N ASN A 391 -6.88 7.11 -0.78
CA ASN A 391 -5.74 7.77 -0.16
C ASN A 391 -5.95 8.03 1.34
N SER A 392 -7.16 7.80 1.86
CA SER A 392 -7.51 7.91 3.27
C SER A 392 -6.93 6.75 4.10
N TYR A 393 -6.88 6.93 5.42
CA TYR A 393 -6.51 5.87 6.34
C TYR A 393 -7.73 5.18 6.89
N PHE A 394 -7.62 3.89 7.10
CA PHE A 394 -8.55 3.05 7.84
C PHE A 394 -7.82 2.28 8.92
N ILE A 395 -8.57 1.62 9.81
CA ILE A 395 -7.99 0.84 10.90
C ILE A 395 -8.78 -0.45 11.12
N GLY A 396 -8.13 -1.44 11.73
CA GLY A 396 -8.65 -2.78 11.95
C GLY A 396 -8.15 -3.82 10.95
N GLY A 397 -8.36 -5.09 11.26
CA GLY A 397 -7.96 -6.22 10.43
C GLY A 397 -6.63 -6.86 10.83
N SER A 398 -6.28 -7.92 10.13
CA SER A 398 -5.24 -8.88 10.50
C SER A 398 -3.80 -8.31 10.57
N SER A 399 -3.53 -7.16 9.97
CA SER A 399 -2.21 -6.51 9.97
C SER A 399 -2.24 -5.14 10.63
N ASP A 400 -3.30 -4.84 11.37
CA ASP A 400 -3.54 -3.57 12.04
C ASP A 400 -3.94 -3.82 13.51
N ILE A 401 -5.14 -3.42 13.94
CA ILE A 401 -5.68 -3.77 15.25
C ILE A 401 -6.55 -5.02 15.10
N ARG A 402 -6.03 -6.17 15.49
CA ARG A 402 -6.63 -7.49 15.25
C ARG A 402 -7.93 -7.76 15.99
N ALA A 403 -8.30 -6.93 16.98
CA ALA A 403 -9.54 -7.04 17.73
C ALA A 403 -10.75 -6.38 17.04
N TRP A 404 -10.56 -5.67 15.93
CA TRP A 404 -11.61 -5.09 15.09
C TRP A 404 -11.49 -5.57 13.66
N LYS A 405 -12.63 -5.72 12.99
CA LYS A 405 -12.66 -5.94 11.54
C LYS A 405 -12.13 -4.70 10.83
N THR A 406 -11.71 -4.87 9.61
CA THR A 406 -11.22 -3.75 8.78
C THR A 406 -12.33 -2.72 8.59
N TYR A 407 -12.03 -1.44 8.81
CA TYR A 407 -12.93 -0.28 8.77
C TYR A 407 -13.96 -0.17 9.93
N ASP A 408 -13.96 -1.05 10.90
CA ASP A 408 -14.96 -1.05 11.98
C ASP A 408 -14.67 -0.03 13.10
N LEU A 409 -13.43 0.47 13.20
CA LEU A 409 -12.99 1.29 14.32
C LEU A 409 -12.82 2.75 13.90
N GLY A 410 -13.24 3.68 14.77
CA GLY A 410 -13.06 5.12 14.64
C GLY A 410 -14.02 5.78 13.63
N PRO A 411 -13.77 7.05 13.28
CA PRO A 411 -12.75 7.96 13.80
C PRO A 411 -12.93 8.35 15.28
N GLY A 412 -11.83 8.47 15.99
CA GLY A 412 -11.81 8.91 17.39
C GLY A 412 -12.68 8.06 18.32
N SER A 413 -13.55 8.70 19.10
CA SER A 413 -14.55 8.04 19.96
C SER A 413 -15.93 7.92 19.29
N SER A 414 -16.07 8.27 18.02
CA SER A 414 -17.33 8.11 17.31
C SER A 414 -17.68 6.64 17.11
N ASN A 415 -18.95 6.31 17.27
CA ASN A 415 -19.53 5.03 16.89
C ASN A 415 -20.62 5.29 15.86
N THR A 416 -20.19 5.59 14.66
CA THR A 416 -21.09 5.94 13.56
C THR A 416 -22.00 4.77 13.18
N GLY A 417 -21.59 3.53 13.50
CA GLY A 417 -22.22 2.30 13.02
C GLY A 417 -22.26 2.23 11.49
N LEU A 418 -21.46 3.06 10.82
CA LEU A 418 -21.31 3.06 9.37
C LEU A 418 -20.25 2.04 8.97
N GLU A 419 -20.40 1.50 7.79
CA GLU A 419 -19.40 0.61 7.18
C GLU A 419 -18.26 1.46 6.58
N PHE A 420 -17.04 0.93 6.49
CA PHE A 420 -15.88 1.58 5.85
C PHE A 420 -15.45 2.93 6.46
N ASN A 421 -15.25 2.97 7.77
CA ASN A 421 -14.73 4.14 8.45
C ASN A 421 -13.30 4.48 7.96
N VAL A 422 -13.12 5.71 7.51
CA VAL A 422 -11.86 6.26 7.03
C VAL A 422 -11.61 7.63 7.60
N SER A 423 -10.34 8.04 7.68
CA SER A 423 -9.96 9.37 8.13
C SER A 423 -8.60 9.79 7.55
N ASN A 424 -8.09 10.95 7.99
CA ASN A 424 -6.89 11.55 7.44
C ASN A 424 -5.67 11.54 8.39
N PHE A 425 -5.85 11.05 9.61
CA PHE A 425 -4.78 10.80 10.58
C PHE A 425 -4.90 9.41 11.16
N LYS A 426 -3.78 8.68 11.26
CA LYS A 426 -3.72 7.31 11.78
C LYS A 426 -2.52 7.13 12.68
N PHE A 427 -2.74 6.53 13.84
CA PHE A 427 -1.69 6.14 14.76
C PHE A 427 -1.91 4.72 15.26
N ILE A 428 -0.88 3.86 15.13
CA ILE A 428 -0.93 2.46 15.58
C ILE A 428 0.40 2.09 16.23
N ASN A 429 0.30 1.31 17.30
CA ASN A 429 1.39 0.58 17.92
C ASN A 429 0.97 -0.88 18.10
N SER A 430 1.85 -1.80 17.77
CA SER A 430 1.68 -3.23 17.96
C SER A 430 2.90 -3.81 18.66
N LEU A 431 2.67 -4.62 19.68
CA LEU A 431 3.71 -5.40 20.35
C LEU A 431 3.31 -6.87 20.32
N GLU A 432 4.20 -7.72 19.86
CA GLU A 432 3.96 -9.16 19.74
C GLU A 432 5.14 -9.95 20.30
N TYR A 433 4.85 -10.85 21.22
CA TYR A 433 5.79 -11.84 21.69
C TYR A 433 5.57 -13.15 20.95
N ARG A 434 6.55 -13.58 20.18
CA ARG A 434 6.57 -14.79 19.35
C ARG A 434 7.46 -15.83 20.00
N PHE A 435 6.99 -17.08 20.10
CA PHE A 435 7.75 -18.17 20.70
C PHE A 435 7.50 -19.50 19.97
N ASP A 436 8.52 -20.33 19.93
CA ASP A 436 8.42 -21.65 19.32
C ASP A 436 7.74 -22.61 20.30
N ILE A 437 6.67 -23.30 19.88
CA ILE A 437 6.02 -24.38 20.59
C ILE A 437 6.74 -25.70 20.23
N ASN A 438 6.98 -25.88 18.94
CA ASN A 438 7.80 -26.96 18.40
C ASN A 438 8.40 -26.53 17.05
N ARG A 439 8.96 -27.46 16.26
CA ARG A 439 9.63 -27.15 14.99
C ARG A 439 8.74 -26.44 13.96
N SER A 440 7.45 -26.75 13.93
CA SER A 440 6.50 -26.23 12.93
C SER A 440 5.47 -25.28 13.55
N PHE A 441 5.13 -25.44 14.83
CA PHE A 441 4.16 -24.61 15.52
C PHE A 441 4.84 -23.52 16.35
N LYS A 442 4.36 -22.28 16.17
CA LYS A 442 4.77 -21.12 16.93
C LYS A 442 3.56 -20.46 17.57
N GLY A 443 3.72 -19.98 18.79
CA GLY A 443 2.72 -19.19 19.49
C GLY A 443 3.03 -17.70 19.39
N ALA A 444 2.01 -16.87 19.57
CA ALA A 444 2.19 -15.45 19.81
C ALA A 444 1.15 -14.90 20.78
N LEU A 445 1.58 -13.92 21.57
CA LEU A 445 0.74 -13.05 22.38
C LEU A 445 0.92 -11.64 21.86
N PHE A 446 -0.15 -10.86 21.76
CA PHE A 446 -0.06 -9.53 21.19
C PHE A 446 -0.94 -8.49 21.87
N ILE A 447 -0.51 -7.25 21.75
CA ILE A 447 -1.25 -6.04 22.11
C ILE A 447 -1.16 -5.10 20.92
N ASP A 448 -2.31 -4.69 20.40
CA ASP A 448 -2.42 -3.68 19.36
C ASP A 448 -3.16 -2.48 19.93
N ALA A 449 -2.65 -1.27 19.69
CA ALA A 449 -3.24 -0.03 20.19
C ALA A 449 -3.21 1.04 19.10
N GLY A 450 -4.31 1.73 18.85
CA GLY A 450 -4.36 2.80 17.85
C GLY A 450 -5.77 3.26 17.54
N ASN A 451 -5.85 4.24 16.66
CA ASN A 451 -7.10 4.75 16.11
C ASN A 451 -6.81 5.58 14.84
N ILE A 452 -7.88 6.02 14.19
CA ILE A 452 -7.88 7.06 13.16
C ILE A 452 -8.63 8.29 13.67
N TRP A 453 -8.29 9.47 13.17
CA TRP A 453 -8.94 10.75 13.52
C TRP A 453 -8.95 11.67 12.32
N ASP A 454 -9.82 12.68 12.37
CA ASP A 454 -9.80 13.81 11.45
C ASP A 454 -9.00 14.98 12.06
N ILE A 455 -7.99 15.47 11.35
CA ILE A 455 -7.19 16.64 11.72
C ILE A 455 -7.61 17.90 10.96
N THR A 456 -8.61 17.78 10.06
CA THR A 456 -9.08 18.91 9.27
C THR A 456 -10.15 19.69 10.03
N SER A 457 -10.40 20.91 9.56
CA SER A 457 -11.46 21.77 10.10
C SER A 457 -12.77 21.62 9.34
N SER A 458 -13.04 20.45 8.77
CA SER A 458 -14.28 20.19 8.05
C SER A 458 -15.49 20.52 8.93
N LYS A 459 -16.46 21.23 8.39
CA LYS A 459 -17.71 21.60 9.09
C LYS A 459 -18.57 20.38 9.44
N LEU A 460 -18.32 19.26 8.79
CA LEU A 460 -19.08 18.01 8.94
C LEU A 460 -18.44 17.04 9.93
N THR A 461 -17.22 17.31 10.43
CA THR A 461 -16.54 16.45 11.39
C THR A 461 -16.97 16.78 12.81
N THR A 462 -17.44 15.77 13.55
CA THR A 462 -17.85 15.92 14.95
C THR A 462 -16.65 16.11 15.89
N ALA A 463 -16.90 16.60 17.11
CA ALA A 463 -15.84 16.76 18.11
C ALA A 463 -15.18 15.40 18.47
N ASP A 464 -15.96 14.33 18.47
CA ASP A 464 -15.52 12.97 18.81
C ASP A 464 -14.59 12.35 17.74
N GLU A 465 -14.68 12.81 16.50
CA GLU A 465 -13.86 12.35 15.39
C GLU A 465 -12.53 13.10 15.28
N LYS A 466 -12.44 14.31 15.90
CA LYS A 466 -11.29 15.22 15.73
C LYS A 466 -10.10 14.84 16.59
N PHE A 467 -8.92 14.99 15.99
CA PHE A 467 -7.67 15.02 16.74
C PHE A 467 -7.36 16.47 17.17
N THR A 468 -7.54 16.77 18.45
CA THR A 468 -7.35 18.10 19.01
C THR A 468 -6.03 18.24 19.80
N GLY A 469 -5.19 17.20 19.76
CA GLY A 469 -3.91 17.16 20.47
C GLY A 469 -3.76 15.89 21.34
N LEU A 470 -2.84 15.94 22.31
CA LEU A 470 -2.51 14.75 23.12
C LEU A 470 -3.72 14.16 23.89
N LYS A 471 -4.72 14.99 24.23
CA LYS A 471 -5.94 14.51 24.89
C LYS A 471 -6.72 13.53 24.00
N SER A 472 -6.67 13.67 22.68
CA SER A 472 -7.33 12.74 21.77
C SER A 472 -6.74 11.32 21.82
N LEU A 473 -5.55 11.14 22.40
CA LEU A 473 -4.95 9.83 22.62
C LEU A 473 -5.71 8.99 23.68
N GLU A 474 -6.58 9.60 24.50
CA GLU A 474 -7.52 8.87 25.37
C GLU A 474 -8.51 8.02 24.57
N ASN A 475 -8.68 8.33 23.28
CA ASN A 475 -9.54 7.59 22.35
C ASN A 475 -8.77 6.51 21.56
N ILE A 476 -7.57 6.11 22.01
CA ILE A 476 -6.85 4.97 21.43
C ILE A 476 -7.57 3.68 21.82
N ALA A 477 -8.03 2.91 20.85
CA ALA A 477 -8.55 1.56 21.08
C ALA A 477 -7.40 0.60 21.40
N VAL A 478 -7.65 -0.36 22.30
CA VAL A 478 -6.67 -1.40 22.64
C VAL A 478 -7.28 -2.77 22.43
N GLY A 479 -6.60 -3.59 21.63
CA GLY A 479 -6.92 -4.99 21.42
C GLY A 479 -5.77 -5.87 21.93
N THR A 480 -6.10 -6.94 22.64
CA THR A 480 -5.15 -7.98 23.03
C THR A 480 -5.56 -9.31 22.43
N GLY A 481 -4.64 -10.25 22.37
CA GLY A 481 -4.99 -11.56 21.85
C GLY A 481 -3.82 -12.52 21.81
N PHE A 482 -4.13 -13.67 21.28
CA PHE A 482 -3.15 -14.72 21.05
C PHE A 482 -3.34 -15.33 19.67
N GLY A 483 -2.32 -16.03 19.20
CA GLY A 483 -2.41 -16.68 17.91
C GLY A 483 -1.44 -17.85 17.76
N ILE A 484 -1.74 -18.70 16.80
CA ILE A 484 -0.95 -19.86 16.43
C ILE A 484 -0.45 -19.67 15.00
N ARG A 485 0.78 -20.07 14.75
CA ARG A 485 1.43 -20.05 13.43
C ARG A 485 1.89 -21.45 13.10
N TYR A 486 1.65 -21.85 11.87
CA TYR A 486 2.23 -23.07 11.32
C TYR A 486 3.24 -22.72 10.23
N ASP A 487 4.48 -23.09 10.44
CA ASP A 487 5.59 -22.79 9.54
C ASP A 487 5.81 -23.96 8.57
N PHE A 488 5.48 -23.76 7.31
CA PHE A 488 5.70 -24.70 6.21
C PHE A 488 7.12 -24.60 5.60
N ASN A 489 8.03 -23.81 6.17
CA ASN A 489 9.34 -23.41 5.66
C ASN A 489 9.32 -22.44 4.46
N PHE A 490 8.31 -22.48 3.62
CA PHE A 490 8.16 -21.58 2.47
C PHE A 490 7.04 -20.54 2.67
N LEU A 491 6.16 -20.77 3.63
CA LEU A 491 5.12 -19.83 4.08
C LEU A 491 4.75 -20.11 5.54
N VAL A 492 4.22 -19.11 6.22
CA VAL A 492 3.69 -19.24 7.59
C VAL A 492 2.19 -18.99 7.54
N LEU A 493 1.38 -19.98 7.90
CA LEU A 493 -0.05 -19.80 8.11
C LEU A 493 -0.29 -19.30 9.53
N ARG A 494 -1.09 -18.26 9.68
CA ARG A 494 -1.36 -17.58 10.94
C ARG A 494 -2.85 -17.57 11.24
N LEU A 495 -3.18 -17.90 12.50
CA LEU A 495 -4.51 -17.76 13.09
C LEU A 495 -4.37 -16.90 14.34
N ASP A 496 -4.96 -15.71 14.36
CA ASP A 496 -4.97 -14.80 15.50
C ASP A 496 -6.40 -14.56 15.99
N LEU A 497 -6.61 -14.65 17.30
CA LEU A 497 -7.85 -14.32 17.97
C LEU A 497 -7.66 -13.03 18.78
N GLY A 498 -8.33 -11.98 18.38
CA GLY A 498 -8.23 -10.66 19.00
C GLY A 498 -9.47 -10.32 19.84
N PHE A 499 -9.24 -9.75 21.01
CA PHE A 499 -10.27 -9.35 21.98
C PHE A 499 -10.23 -7.84 22.18
N LYS A 500 -11.40 -7.20 22.20
CA LYS A 500 -11.57 -5.78 22.48
C LYS A 500 -11.29 -5.50 23.95
N THR A 501 -10.14 -4.90 24.24
CA THR A 501 -9.68 -4.65 25.61
C THR A 501 -10.08 -3.28 26.10
N TYR A 502 -9.95 -2.25 25.26
CA TYR A 502 -10.42 -0.89 25.51
C TYR A 502 -11.13 -0.35 24.27
N GLU A 503 -12.38 0.07 24.46
CA GLU A 503 -13.29 0.54 23.42
C GLU A 503 -13.59 2.02 23.65
N PRO A 504 -12.97 2.96 22.88
CA PRO A 504 -13.05 4.40 23.15
C PRO A 504 -14.46 4.99 22.96
N TYR A 505 -15.30 4.35 22.15
CA TYR A 505 -16.66 4.79 21.83
C TYR A 505 -17.70 4.42 22.88
N LEU A 506 -17.37 3.62 23.88
CA LEU A 506 -18.26 3.35 25.00
C LEU A 506 -18.23 4.53 25.99
N GLY A 507 -19.38 4.88 26.54
CA GLY A 507 -19.51 6.01 27.46
C GLY A 507 -18.78 5.77 28.79
N ASN A 508 -19.46 5.12 29.74
CA ASN A 508 -18.86 4.67 31.00
C ASN A 508 -18.32 3.24 30.85
N ASN A 509 -17.26 2.88 31.53
CA ASN A 509 -16.68 1.53 31.47
C ASN A 509 -16.16 1.13 30.08
N LYS A 510 -15.09 1.75 29.63
CA LYS A 510 -14.46 1.47 28.34
C LYS A 510 -13.59 0.19 28.33
N TRP A 511 -13.24 -0.34 29.50
CA TRP A 511 -12.35 -1.49 29.65
C TRP A 511 -13.13 -2.81 29.76
N PHE A 512 -12.71 -3.83 28.98
CA PHE A 512 -13.15 -5.24 29.03
C PHE A 512 -14.66 -5.48 28.88
N GLN A 513 -15.44 -4.54 28.35
CA GLN A 513 -16.89 -4.68 28.21
C GLN A 513 -17.29 -5.80 27.24
N ASN A 514 -16.64 -5.85 26.10
CA ASN A 514 -16.87 -6.86 25.06
C ASN A 514 -15.70 -7.87 24.97
N TYR A 515 -14.99 -8.09 26.09
CA TYR A 515 -13.88 -9.03 26.16
C TYR A 515 -14.38 -10.47 26.32
N ASN A 516 -14.97 -11.02 25.27
CA ASN A 516 -15.53 -12.37 25.24
C ASN A 516 -15.38 -12.99 23.86
N LEU A 517 -15.61 -14.30 23.74
CA LEU A 517 -15.48 -15.03 22.48
C LEU A 517 -16.47 -14.57 21.39
N GLN A 518 -17.67 -14.15 21.78
CA GLN A 518 -18.70 -13.72 20.85
C GLN A 518 -18.30 -12.43 20.12
N ASN A 519 -17.61 -11.53 20.80
CA ASN A 519 -17.15 -10.24 20.24
C ASN A 519 -15.68 -10.29 19.78
N SER A 520 -15.03 -11.44 19.87
CA SER A 520 -13.66 -11.64 19.40
C SER A 520 -13.61 -11.68 17.86
N VAL A 521 -12.46 -11.30 17.30
CA VAL A 521 -12.21 -11.32 15.87
C VAL A 521 -11.15 -12.36 15.56
N LEU A 522 -11.55 -13.38 14.77
CA LEU A 522 -10.62 -14.35 14.22
C LEU A 522 -10.01 -13.79 12.94
N ASN A 523 -8.68 -13.73 12.90
CA ASN A 523 -7.93 -13.32 11.74
C ASN A 523 -7.11 -14.49 11.20
N ILE A 524 -7.27 -14.76 9.91
CA ILE A 524 -6.45 -15.72 9.18
C ILE A 524 -5.47 -14.93 8.30
N GLY A 525 -4.22 -15.31 8.30
CA GLY A 525 -3.21 -14.61 7.51
C GLY A 525 -2.09 -15.52 7.04
N ILE A 526 -1.40 -15.06 6.02
CA ILE A 526 -0.17 -15.67 5.51
C ILE A 526 0.99 -14.77 5.92
N ASN A 527 2.06 -15.36 6.44
CA ASN A 527 3.20 -14.67 7.04
C ASN A 527 2.87 -13.89 8.33
N TYR A 528 3.86 -13.20 8.88
CA TYR A 528 3.69 -12.39 10.08
C TYR A 528 2.97 -11.08 9.75
N PRO A 529 2.27 -10.45 10.71
CA PRO A 529 1.48 -9.24 10.47
C PRO A 529 2.35 -8.01 10.14
N PHE A 530 3.60 -8.00 10.56
CA PHE A 530 4.60 -6.96 10.28
C PHE A 530 6.02 -7.48 10.43
#